data_7066198d3125997959b79ebc18c00b63
#
_entry.id   7066198d3125997959b79ebc18c00b63
#
_cell.length_a   1.000
_cell.length_b   1.000
_cell.length_c   1.000
_cell.angle_alpha   90.00
_cell.angle_beta   90.00
_cell.angle_gamma   90.00
#
_symmetry.space_group_name_H-M   'P 1'
#
loop_
_entity.id
_entity.type
_entity.pdbx_description
1 polymer ?
#
loop_
_entity_poly.entity_id
_entity_poly.type
_entity_poly.pdbx_seq_one_letter_code
_entity_poly.pdbx_strand_id
1 'polypeptide(L)'
;MKILITGGAGYLGSVFTRNLLKNHEVIVYDNLMYNQTSLVDLSTNPNFTFHYGDVRQWSKLKYIVEQVDVVIPLAALVGFPLCEKDKDLATSINTTQIQNIVDILSDDQMILYPNTNSGYGIRGNGMVDETNELTPISHYGQTKCEAEDYIINESNGISFRLATVFGVSSRMRTDLLVNDFVYKLLTDRYITLFEHKFV
;
A
#
# COMPACT_ATOMS: atom_id res chain seq x y z
N MET A 1 4.53 5.18 -19.99
CA MET A 1 3.65 5.86 -19.02
C MET A 1 4.50 6.42 -17.89
N LYS A 2 4.03 7.47 -17.27
CA LYS A 2 4.62 8.07 -16.08
C LYS A 2 3.80 7.68 -14.86
N ILE A 3 4.39 7.04 -13.89
CA ILE A 3 3.69 6.40 -12.77
C ILE A 3 4.16 7.01 -11.45
N LEU A 4 3.22 7.46 -10.63
CA LEU A 4 3.49 7.88 -9.26
C LEU A 4 3.23 6.71 -8.30
N ILE A 5 4.20 6.45 -7.42
CA ILE A 5 4.06 5.51 -6.30
C ILE A 5 4.26 6.27 -4.99
N THR A 6 3.20 6.48 -4.22
CA THR A 6 3.39 6.97 -2.85
C THR A 6 3.76 5.80 -1.94
N GLY A 7 4.67 6.00 -0.99
CA GLY A 7 5.19 4.88 -0.18
C GLY A 7 6.08 3.91 -0.97
N GLY A 8 6.68 4.39 -2.07
CA GLY A 8 7.46 3.56 -2.99
C GLY A 8 8.75 2.99 -2.41
N ALA A 9 9.26 3.56 -1.32
CA ALA A 9 10.41 3.00 -0.60
C ALA A 9 10.03 1.89 0.41
N GLY A 10 8.73 1.58 0.54
CA GLY A 10 8.19 0.54 1.41
C GLY A 10 8.39 -0.89 0.87
N TYR A 11 7.76 -1.85 1.56
CA TYR A 11 7.85 -3.28 1.24
C TYR A 11 7.37 -3.61 -0.17
N LEU A 12 6.12 -3.32 -0.50
CA LEU A 12 5.58 -3.50 -1.85
C LEU A 12 6.16 -2.47 -2.84
N GLY A 13 6.24 -1.23 -2.39
CA GLY A 13 6.67 -0.10 -3.24
C GLY A 13 8.04 -0.31 -3.85
N SER A 14 9.02 -0.84 -3.10
CA SER A 14 10.36 -1.07 -3.64
C SER A 14 10.41 -2.17 -4.70
N VAL A 15 9.52 -3.15 -4.63
CA VAL A 15 9.36 -4.20 -5.66
C VAL A 15 8.65 -3.63 -6.90
N PHE A 16 7.57 -2.89 -6.71
CA PHE A 16 6.83 -2.27 -7.81
C PHE A 16 7.70 -1.26 -8.56
N THR A 17 8.38 -0.37 -7.84
CA THR A 17 9.30 0.61 -8.44
C THR A 17 10.30 -0.05 -9.37
N ARG A 18 10.99 -1.11 -8.93
CA ARG A 18 11.98 -1.81 -9.74
C ARG A 18 11.39 -2.49 -10.97
N ASN A 19 10.22 -3.09 -10.85
CA ASN A 19 9.60 -3.78 -11.96
C ASN A 19 9.02 -2.80 -12.99
N LEU A 20 8.41 -1.72 -12.56
CA LEU A 20 7.82 -0.71 -13.43
C LEU A 20 8.88 0.10 -14.18
N LEU A 21 10.04 0.35 -13.56
CA LEU A 21 11.19 1.02 -14.21
C LEU A 21 11.73 0.30 -15.44
N LYS A 22 11.38 -0.97 -15.67
CA LYS A 22 11.79 -1.70 -16.87
C LYS A 22 11.16 -1.13 -18.14
N ASN A 23 9.97 -0.51 -18.02
CA ASN A 23 9.21 -0.06 -19.18
C ASN A 23 8.55 1.32 -19.01
N HIS A 24 8.68 1.94 -17.84
CA HIS A 24 7.97 3.16 -17.47
C HIS A 24 8.89 4.18 -16.77
N GLU A 25 8.49 5.43 -16.78
CA GLU A 25 9.03 6.45 -15.87
C GLU A 25 8.31 6.32 -14.53
N VAL A 26 9.07 6.28 -13.45
CA VAL A 26 8.52 6.10 -12.10
C VAL A 26 8.94 7.23 -11.18
N ILE A 27 7.95 7.88 -10.62
CA ILE A 27 8.12 8.86 -9.55
C ILE A 27 7.74 8.19 -8.23
N VAL A 28 8.61 8.25 -7.25
CA VAL A 28 8.33 7.82 -5.88
C VAL A 28 8.18 9.03 -4.99
N TYR A 29 7.11 9.05 -4.19
CA TYR A 29 6.90 10.03 -3.13
C TYR A 29 6.83 9.31 -1.78
N ASP A 30 7.82 9.53 -0.90
CA ASP A 30 7.95 8.80 0.37
C ASP A 30 8.60 9.69 1.44
N ASN A 31 8.18 9.56 2.68
CA ASN A 31 8.75 10.31 3.80
C ASN A 31 9.86 9.55 4.53
N LEU A 32 10.21 8.35 4.07
CA LEU A 32 11.23 7.47 4.66
C LEU A 32 11.02 7.25 6.17
N MET A 33 9.78 7.09 6.61
CA MET A 33 9.35 6.99 8.02
C MET A 33 10.13 5.92 8.80
N TYR A 34 10.61 4.89 8.11
CA TYR A 34 11.36 3.79 8.70
C TYR A 34 12.86 3.83 8.38
N ASN A 35 13.40 4.98 7.98
CA ASN A 35 14.80 5.18 7.58
C ASN A 35 15.29 4.17 6.52
N GLN A 36 14.40 3.75 5.64
CA GLN A 36 14.70 2.76 4.61
C GLN A 36 15.55 3.36 3.48
N THR A 37 16.48 2.55 2.97
CA THR A 37 17.40 2.88 1.87
C THR A 37 17.15 2.01 0.63
N SER A 38 15.95 1.44 0.54
CA SER A 38 15.57 0.40 -0.42
C SER A 38 15.69 0.78 -1.90
N LEU A 39 15.77 2.07 -2.23
CA LEU A 39 15.80 2.58 -3.61
C LEU A 39 17.08 3.34 -3.96
N VAL A 40 18.08 3.36 -3.07
CA VAL A 40 19.32 4.15 -3.29
C VAL A 40 20.06 3.74 -4.56
N ASP A 41 20.09 2.45 -4.87
CA ASP A 41 20.71 1.91 -6.08
C ASP A 41 20.01 2.34 -7.39
N LEU A 42 18.79 2.84 -7.32
CA LEU A 42 18.05 3.37 -8.47
C LEU A 42 18.38 4.83 -8.79
N SER A 43 19.14 5.51 -7.95
CA SER A 43 19.43 6.96 -8.07
C SER A 43 20.10 7.36 -9.40
N THR A 44 20.75 6.43 -10.08
CA THR A 44 21.38 6.66 -11.39
C THR A 44 20.48 6.32 -12.58
N ASN A 45 19.30 5.76 -12.35
CA ASN A 45 18.37 5.43 -13.42
C ASN A 45 17.66 6.71 -13.93
N PRO A 46 17.78 7.07 -15.23
CA PRO A 46 17.20 8.30 -15.77
C PRO A 46 15.67 8.34 -15.73
N ASN A 47 15.02 7.17 -15.64
CA ASN A 47 13.56 7.05 -15.56
C ASN A 47 13.04 7.04 -14.13
N PHE A 48 13.93 7.19 -13.12
CA PHE A 48 13.58 7.19 -11.71
C PHE A 48 13.67 8.59 -11.12
N THR A 49 12.61 9.02 -10.47
CA THR A 49 12.60 10.26 -9.69
C THR A 49 12.12 9.99 -8.27
N PHE A 50 12.84 10.51 -7.28
CA PHE A 50 12.46 10.40 -5.88
C PHE A 50 12.14 11.78 -5.30
N HIS A 51 10.97 11.91 -4.70
CA HIS A 51 10.55 13.07 -3.93
C HIS A 51 10.40 12.71 -2.45
N TYR A 52 11.17 13.36 -1.61
CA TYR A 52 10.98 13.27 -0.16
C TYR A 52 9.79 14.12 0.28
N GLY A 53 8.83 13.52 0.96
CA GLY A 53 7.68 14.25 1.50
C GLY A 53 6.64 13.34 2.15
N ASP A 54 5.81 13.95 2.97
CA ASP A 54 4.66 13.30 3.60
C ASP A 54 3.41 13.48 2.72
N VAL A 55 2.64 12.43 2.51
CA VAL A 55 1.43 12.44 1.66
C VAL A 55 0.36 13.42 2.16
N ARG A 56 0.42 13.83 3.42
CA ARG A 56 -0.42 14.88 4.00
C ARG A 56 -0.02 16.30 3.58
N GLN A 57 1.18 16.47 3.02
CA GLN A 57 1.64 17.74 2.44
C GLN A 57 1.04 17.92 1.05
N TRP A 58 -0.26 18.17 1.01
CA TRP A 58 -1.07 18.12 -0.20
C TRP A 58 -0.55 18.99 -1.35
N SER A 59 -0.08 20.20 -1.07
CA SER A 59 0.39 21.12 -2.12
C SER A 59 1.53 20.55 -2.98
N LYS A 60 2.43 19.76 -2.38
CA LYS A 60 3.53 19.08 -3.10
C LYS A 60 3.02 17.87 -3.86
N LEU A 61 2.20 17.05 -3.21
CA LEU A 61 1.68 15.83 -3.81
C LEU A 61 0.79 16.14 -5.01
N LYS A 62 -0.11 17.12 -4.88
CA LYS A 62 -1.00 17.58 -5.95
C LYS A 62 -0.24 17.86 -7.25
N TYR A 63 0.82 18.67 -7.17
CA TYR A 63 1.62 19.02 -8.35
C TYR A 63 2.22 17.80 -9.06
N ILE A 64 2.54 16.74 -8.33
CA ILE A 64 3.07 15.49 -8.92
C ILE A 64 1.94 14.66 -9.53
N VAL A 65 0.79 14.55 -8.85
CA VAL A 65 -0.39 13.81 -9.34
C VAL A 65 -0.87 14.36 -10.68
N GLU A 66 -0.88 15.68 -10.86
CA GLU A 66 -1.29 16.33 -12.12
C GLU A 66 -0.37 16.02 -13.32
N GLN A 67 0.80 15.39 -13.11
CA GLN A 67 1.81 15.15 -14.15
C GLN A 67 2.00 13.68 -14.52
N VAL A 68 1.20 12.77 -13.98
CA VAL A 68 1.39 11.33 -14.17
C VAL A 68 0.17 10.70 -14.82
N ASP A 69 0.37 9.56 -15.47
CA ASP A 69 -0.70 8.79 -16.10
C ASP A 69 -1.40 7.86 -15.10
N VAL A 70 -0.62 7.35 -14.12
CA VAL A 70 -1.10 6.35 -13.15
C VAL A 70 -0.62 6.69 -11.74
N VAL A 71 -1.49 6.55 -10.76
CA VAL A 71 -1.15 6.65 -9.34
C VAL A 71 -1.31 5.30 -8.66
N ILE A 72 -0.27 4.85 -7.95
CA ILE A 72 -0.28 3.64 -7.10
C ILE A 72 -0.04 4.08 -5.65
N PRO A 73 -1.09 4.33 -4.86
CA PRO A 73 -0.96 4.84 -3.51
C PRO A 73 -0.67 3.71 -2.51
N LEU A 74 0.61 3.49 -2.21
CA LEU A 74 1.08 2.51 -1.22
C LEU A 74 1.41 3.13 0.14
N ALA A 75 1.52 4.47 0.23
CA ALA A 75 1.71 5.14 1.51
C ALA A 75 0.50 4.90 2.41
N ALA A 76 0.70 4.18 3.48
CA ALA A 76 -0.36 3.83 4.44
C ALA A 76 0.21 3.60 5.83
N LEU A 77 -0.57 3.91 6.84
CA LEU A 77 -0.36 3.38 8.18
C LEU A 77 -0.96 1.97 8.22
N VAL A 78 -0.11 0.96 8.40
CA VAL A 78 -0.50 -0.45 8.19
C VAL A 78 -0.63 -1.20 9.51
N GLY A 79 -1.70 -1.96 9.63
CA GLY A 79 -1.93 -2.90 10.72
C GLY A 79 -2.72 -2.33 11.90
N PHE A 80 -3.43 -3.23 12.58
CA PHE A 80 -4.32 -2.91 13.70
C PHE A 80 -3.64 -2.08 14.80
N PRO A 81 -2.46 -2.45 15.34
CA PRO A 81 -1.92 -1.74 16.51
C PRO A 81 -1.57 -0.28 16.22
N LEU A 82 -1.03 0.02 15.04
CA LEU A 82 -0.64 1.38 14.68
C LEU A 82 -1.84 2.28 14.41
N CYS A 83 -2.84 1.77 13.70
CA CYS A 83 -4.04 2.53 13.37
C CYS A 83 -4.95 2.78 14.58
N GLU A 84 -5.00 1.85 15.55
CA GLU A 84 -5.75 2.08 16.80
C GLU A 84 -5.05 3.08 17.72
N LYS A 85 -3.71 3.14 17.68
CA LYS A 85 -2.94 4.07 18.52
C LYS A 85 -3.16 5.53 18.13
N ASP A 86 -3.34 5.79 16.83
CA ASP A 86 -3.56 7.14 16.30
C ASP A 86 -4.51 7.07 15.10
N LYS A 87 -5.81 7.14 15.41
CA LYS A 87 -6.89 7.03 14.42
C LYS A 87 -6.93 8.20 13.46
N ASP A 88 -6.65 9.40 13.94
CA ASP A 88 -6.64 10.60 13.11
C ASP A 88 -5.51 10.54 12.09
N LEU A 89 -4.32 10.12 12.52
CA LEU A 89 -3.21 9.88 11.63
C LEU A 89 -3.53 8.80 10.59
N ALA A 90 -4.12 7.68 11.03
CA ALA A 90 -4.51 6.60 10.14
C ALA A 90 -5.53 7.07 9.09
N THR A 91 -6.57 7.78 9.49
CA THR A 91 -7.58 8.34 8.58
C THR A 91 -6.96 9.33 7.61
N SER A 92 -6.11 10.25 8.09
CA SER A 92 -5.47 11.25 7.23
C SER A 92 -4.58 10.63 6.14
N ILE A 93 -3.88 9.52 6.46
CA ILE A 93 -2.99 8.84 5.53
C ILE A 93 -3.75 7.82 4.66
N ASN A 94 -4.65 7.02 5.23
CA ASN A 94 -5.25 5.90 4.51
C ASN A 94 -6.50 6.29 3.72
N THR A 95 -7.24 7.32 4.15
CA THR A 95 -8.50 7.76 3.53
C THR A 95 -8.38 9.15 2.91
N THR A 96 -8.11 10.18 3.71
CA THR A 96 -8.21 11.58 3.25
C THR A 96 -7.25 11.88 2.09
N GLN A 97 -6.01 11.39 2.15
CA GLN A 97 -5.07 11.62 1.04
C GLN A 97 -5.51 10.92 -0.25
N ILE A 98 -6.20 9.77 -0.16
CA ILE A 98 -6.74 9.08 -1.34
C ILE A 98 -7.88 9.89 -1.96
N GLN A 99 -8.81 10.38 -1.13
CA GLN A 99 -9.88 11.25 -1.58
C GLN A 99 -9.35 12.49 -2.30
N ASN A 100 -8.37 13.17 -1.69
CA ASN A 100 -7.72 14.33 -2.31
C ASN A 100 -7.05 14.00 -3.66
N ILE A 101 -6.47 12.80 -3.81
CA ILE A 101 -5.91 12.37 -5.10
C ILE A 101 -7.04 12.19 -6.11
N VAL A 102 -8.08 11.44 -5.76
CA VAL A 102 -9.23 11.15 -6.63
C VAL A 102 -9.90 12.43 -7.12
N ASP A 103 -10.09 13.41 -6.23
CA ASP A 103 -10.73 14.70 -6.55
C ASP A 103 -10.05 15.51 -7.66
N ILE A 104 -8.78 15.20 -7.97
CA ILE A 104 -8.03 15.94 -9.00
C ILE A 104 -7.62 15.08 -10.20
N LEU A 105 -7.92 13.77 -10.17
CA LEU A 105 -7.66 12.93 -11.34
C LEU A 105 -8.51 13.37 -12.52
N SER A 106 -7.89 13.45 -13.68
CA SER A 106 -8.61 13.59 -14.95
C SER A 106 -9.11 12.25 -15.45
N ASP A 107 -10.04 12.27 -16.42
CA ASP A 107 -10.60 11.05 -17.03
C ASP A 107 -9.53 10.15 -17.69
N ASP A 108 -8.40 10.73 -18.11
CA ASP A 108 -7.29 10.02 -18.74
C ASP A 108 -6.30 9.40 -17.71
N GLN A 109 -6.43 9.74 -16.43
CA GLN A 109 -5.58 9.22 -15.37
C GLN A 109 -6.23 8.03 -14.66
N MET A 110 -5.41 7.12 -14.15
CA MET A 110 -5.87 5.92 -13.46
C MET A 110 -5.28 5.83 -12.06
N ILE A 111 -6.08 5.41 -11.09
CA ILE A 111 -5.60 5.01 -9.76
C ILE A 111 -5.69 3.48 -9.60
N LEU A 112 -4.57 2.85 -9.21
CA LEU A 112 -4.49 1.42 -8.92
C LEU A 112 -4.28 1.27 -7.41
N TYR A 113 -5.33 0.88 -6.70
CA TYR A 113 -5.37 0.90 -5.24
C TYR A 113 -5.15 -0.47 -4.61
N PRO A 114 -3.99 -0.72 -3.99
CA PRO A 114 -3.77 -1.91 -3.18
C PRO A 114 -4.54 -1.80 -1.85
N ASN A 115 -5.67 -2.49 -1.79
CA ASN A 115 -6.50 -2.63 -0.59
C ASN A 115 -6.14 -3.93 0.15
N THR A 116 -6.92 -4.30 1.15
CA THR A 116 -6.69 -5.43 2.05
C THR A 116 -7.92 -6.33 2.15
N ASN A 117 -7.71 -7.63 2.27
CA ASN A 117 -8.76 -8.59 2.60
C ASN A 117 -9.34 -8.38 4.01
N SER A 118 -8.69 -7.60 4.88
CA SER A 118 -9.22 -7.23 6.20
C SER A 118 -10.56 -6.49 6.13
N GLY A 119 -10.92 -5.96 4.97
CA GLY A 119 -12.22 -5.35 4.70
C GLY A 119 -13.38 -6.32 4.81
N TYR A 120 -13.17 -7.62 4.55
CA TYR A 120 -14.23 -8.62 4.65
C TYR A 120 -14.66 -8.95 6.09
N GLY A 121 -13.86 -8.58 7.09
CA GLY A 121 -14.15 -8.86 8.50
C GLY A 121 -14.04 -10.34 8.83
N ILE A 122 -14.82 -10.79 9.84
CA ILE A 122 -14.91 -12.21 10.21
C ILE A 122 -15.97 -12.88 9.33
N ARG A 123 -15.56 -13.82 8.54
CA ARG A 123 -16.47 -14.65 7.73
C ARG A 123 -16.43 -16.09 8.23
N GLY A 124 -17.56 -16.78 8.08
CA GLY A 124 -17.64 -18.22 8.32
C GLY A 124 -16.90 -19.04 7.25
N ASN A 125 -17.12 -20.35 7.23
CA ASN A 125 -16.51 -21.29 6.28
C ASN A 125 -16.99 -21.03 4.83
N GLY A 126 -16.38 -20.08 4.14
CA GLY A 126 -16.71 -19.80 2.74
C GLY A 126 -15.65 -18.94 2.09
N MET A 127 -15.43 -19.14 0.80
CA MET A 127 -14.62 -18.23 0.00
C MET A 127 -15.35 -16.90 -0.15
N VAL A 128 -14.60 -15.82 -0.16
CA VAL A 128 -15.11 -14.46 -0.43
C VAL A 128 -14.54 -13.95 -1.73
N ASP A 129 -15.33 -13.15 -2.42
CA ASP A 129 -14.96 -12.46 -3.65
C ASP A 129 -15.38 -10.97 -3.59
N GLU A 130 -15.23 -10.25 -4.69
CA GLU A 130 -15.49 -8.83 -4.77
C GLU A 130 -16.98 -8.48 -4.63
N THR A 131 -17.89 -9.43 -4.76
CA THR A 131 -19.34 -9.23 -4.59
C THR A 131 -19.77 -9.25 -3.13
N ASN A 132 -18.92 -9.76 -2.23
CA ASN A 132 -19.22 -9.83 -0.82
C ASN A 132 -19.13 -8.45 -0.16
N GLU A 133 -20.11 -8.18 0.71
CA GLU A 133 -20.15 -6.97 1.52
C GLU A 133 -18.90 -6.83 2.39
N LEU A 134 -18.40 -5.61 2.53
CA LEU A 134 -17.29 -5.30 3.42
C LEU A 134 -17.81 -4.98 4.82
N THR A 135 -17.27 -5.67 5.83
CA THR A 135 -17.61 -5.51 7.25
C THR A 135 -16.35 -5.42 8.10
N PRO A 136 -15.51 -4.38 7.87
CA PRO A 136 -14.22 -4.28 8.55
C PRO A 136 -14.39 -4.10 10.06
N ILE A 137 -13.62 -4.83 10.85
CA ILE A 137 -13.66 -4.80 12.32
C ILE A 137 -12.57 -3.92 12.94
N SER A 138 -11.56 -3.55 12.18
CA SER A 138 -10.45 -2.69 12.63
C SER A 138 -10.52 -1.31 11.98
N HIS A 139 -10.00 -0.29 12.67
CA HIS A 139 -9.89 1.03 12.09
C HIS A 139 -9.04 1.04 10.81
N TYR A 140 -7.98 0.22 10.75
CA TYR A 140 -7.24 0.00 9.52
C TYR A 140 -8.13 -0.48 8.36
N GLY A 141 -8.92 -1.55 8.61
CA GLY A 141 -9.84 -2.06 7.60
C GLY A 141 -10.89 -1.02 7.17
N GLN A 142 -11.45 -0.28 8.13
CA GLN A 142 -12.42 0.79 7.87
C GLN A 142 -11.85 1.87 6.95
N THR A 143 -10.69 2.44 7.30
CA THR A 143 -10.06 3.49 6.48
C THR A 143 -9.70 3.02 5.07
N LYS A 144 -9.29 1.75 4.93
CA LYS A 144 -9.00 1.18 3.61
C LYS A 144 -10.27 0.94 2.78
N CYS A 145 -11.37 0.52 3.40
CA CYS A 145 -12.65 0.33 2.71
C CYS A 145 -13.27 1.66 2.31
N GLU A 146 -13.22 2.68 3.16
CA GLU A 146 -13.70 4.04 2.84
C GLU A 146 -12.96 4.63 1.63
N ALA A 147 -11.65 4.44 1.56
CA ALA A 147 -10.86 4.87 0.41
C ALA A 147 -11.20 4.10 -0.87
N GLU A 148 -11.43 2.77 -0.78
CA GLU A 148 -11.88 1.97 -1.91
C GLU A 148 -13.24 2.43 -2.44
N ASP A 149 -14.21 2.63 -1.54
CA ASP A 149 -15.54 3.08 -1.90
C ASP A 149 -15.50 4.42 -2.66
N TYR A 150 -14.68 5.35 -2.18
CA TYR A 150 -14.48 6.64 -2.84
C TYR A 150 -13.86 6.49 -4.24
N ILE A 151 -12.83 5.66 -4.39
CA ILE A 151 -12.19 5.41 -5.69
C ILE A 151 -13.17 4.83 -6.71
N ILE A 152 -13.97 3.83 -6.29
CA ILE A 152 -14.89 3.13 -7.21
C ILE A 152 -16.03 4.02 -7.64
N ASN A 153 -16.52 4.89 -6.77
CA ASN A 153 -17.66 5.76 -7.08
C ASN A 153 -17.25 7.04 -7.82
N GLU A 154 -16.04 7.57 -7.60
CA GLU A 154 -15.65 8.91 -8.05
C GLU A 154 -14.50 8.90 -9.08
N SER A 155 -14.03 7.73 -9.54
CA SER A 155 -12.92 7.66 -10.51
C SER A 155 -12.96 6.40 -11.40
N ASN A 156 -12.06 6.36 -12.40
CA ASN A 156 -11.79 5.17 -13.21
C ASN A 156 -10.78 4.23 -12.52
N GLY A 157 -10.79 4.17 -11.19
CA GLY A 157 -9.83 3.41 -10.41
C GLY A 157 -10.14 1.92 -10.31
N ILE A 158 -9.09 1.14 -10.02
CA ILE A 158 -9.19 -0.29 -9.75
C ILE A 158 -8.66 -0.55 -8.34
N SER A 159 -9.46 -1.23 -7.51
CA SER A 159 -9.04 -1.68 -6.18
C SER A 159 -8.69 -3.17 -6.19
N PHE A 160 -7.59 -3.53 -5.52
CA PHE A 160 -7.12 -4.91 -5.35
C PHE A 160 -7.20 -5.31 -3.88
N ARG A 161 -8.16 -6.12 -3.48
CA ARG A 161 -8.31 -6.63 -2.11
C ARG A 161 -7.33 -7.77 -1.86
N LEU A 162 -6.07 -7.39 -1.60
CA LEU A 162 -4.96 -8.32 -1.45
C LEU A 162 -5.08 -9.14 -0.16
N ALA A 163 -4.83 -10.45 -0.27
CA ALA A 163 -4.49 -11.28 0.88
C ALA A 163 -3.11 -10.89 1.44
N THR A 164 -2.66 -11.55 2.51
CA THR A 164 -1.34 -11.28 3.08
C THR A 164 -0.25 -11.53 2.05
N VAL A 165 0.38 -10.46 1.59
CA VAL A 165 1.49 -10.53 0.65
C VAL A 165 2.76 -10.97 1.35
N PHE A 166 3.59 -11.76 0.66
CA PHE A 166 4.87 -12.25 1.17
C PHE A 166 5.92 -12.30 0.07
N GLY A 167 7.16 -12.54 0.43
CA GLY A 167 8.28 -12.67 -0.49
C GLY A 167 9.39 -11.65 -0.25
N VAL A 168 10.41 -11.72 -1.10
CA VAL A 168 11.63 -10.91 -0.97
C VAL A 168 11.40 -9.47 -1.43
N SER A 169 11.90 -8.54 -0.64
CA SER A 169 11.86 -7.11 -0.94
C SER A 169 13.14 -6.42 -0.46
N SER A 170 13.57 -5.36 -1.13
CA SER A 170 14.68 -4.50 -0.68
C SER A 170 14.40 -3.80 0.65
N ARG A 171 13.12 -3.62 0.99
CA ARG A 171 12.65 -3.22 2.33
C ARG A 171 11.87 -4.40 2.90
N MET A 172 12.60 -5.38 3.44
CA MET A 172 12.01 -6.61 3.96
C MET A 172 11.10 -6.36 5.17
N ARG A 173 10.02 -7.13 5.27
CA ARG A 173 9.12 -7.21 6.42
C ARG A 173 9.11 -8.63 6.97
N THR A 174 9.88 -8.83 8.03
CA THR A 174 9.99 -10.13 8.72
C THR A 174 8.87 -10.37 9.74
N ASP A 175 7.98 -9.39 9.92
CA ASP A 175 6.79 -9.46 10.78
C ASP A 175 5.55 -10.05 10.06
N LEU A 176 5.60 -10.22 8.74
CA LEU A 176 4.52 -10.88 8.00
C LEU A 176 4.62 -12.40 8.14
N LEU A 177 3.49 -13.06 8.38
CA LEU A 177 3.41 -14.46 8.80
C LEU A 177 4.33 -15.41 8.01
N VAL A 178 4.23 -15.44 6.70
CA VAL A 178 5.04 -16.34 5.86
C VAL A 178 6.52 -15.95 5.89
N ASN A 179 6.80 -14.64 5.84
CA ASN A 179 8.17 -14.14 5.92
C ASN A 179 8.81 -14.43 7.28
N ASP A 180 8.05 -14.26 8.37
CA ASP A 180 8.48 -14.58 9.75
C ASP A 180 8.81 -16.06 9.89
N PHE A 181 7.95 -16.94 9.39
CA PHE A 181 8.17 -18.38 9.44
C PHE A 181 9.44 -18.79 8.69
N VAL A 182 9.63 -18.29 7.47
CA VAL A 182 10.84 -18.57 6.69
C VAL A 182 12.08 -18.03 7.40
N TYR A 183 12.02 -16.80 7.90
CA TYR A 183 13.12 -16.18 8.62
C TYR A 183 13.50 -17.00 9.87
N LYS A 184 12.54 -17.32 10.72
CA LYS A 184 12.77 -18.12 11.95
C LYS A 184 13.28 -19.53 11.66
N LEU A 185 12.76 -20.20 10.64
CA LEU A 185 13.26 -21.50 10.25
C LEU A 185 14.72 -21.48 9.79
N LEU A 186 15.14 -20.39 9.14
CA LEU A 186 16.53 -20.24 8.70
C LEU A 186 17.48 -19.86 9.86
N THR A 187 17.04 -19.02 10.78
CA THR A 187 17.85 -18.53 11.90
C THR A 187 17.78 -19.44 13.11
N ASP A 188 16.59 -19.72 13.60
CA ASP A 188 16.33 -20.37 14.87
C ASP A 188 16.13 -21.90 14.73
N ARG A 189 15.86 -22.36 13.50
CA ARG A 189 15.60 -23.75 13.15
C ARG A 189 14.29 -24.33 13.69
N TYR A 190 13.44 -23.49 14.27
CA TYR A 190 12.10 -23.89 14.71
C TYR A 190 11.12 -22.70 14.60
N ILE A 191 9.83 -23.01 14.61
CA ILE A 191 8.74 -22.05 14.74
C ILE A 191 7.79 -22.50 15.84
N THR A 192 7.15 -21.54 16.53
CA THR A 192 6.10 -21.82 17.49
C THR A 192 4.74 -21.55 16.85
N LEU A 193 3.88 -22.56 16.83
CA LEU A 193 2.50 -22.41 16.38
C LEU A 193 1.59 -22.39 17.61
N PHE A 194 0.82 -21.32 17.77
CA PHE A 194 -0.16 -21.22 18.86
C PHE A 194 -1.45 -22.00 18.52
N GLU A 195 -1.75 -22.09 17.23
CA GLU A 195 -2.89 -22.85 16.72
C GLU A 195 -2.48 -23.50 15.40
N HIS A 196 -2.72 -24.82 15.28
CA HIS A 196 -2.31 -25.60 14.12
C HIS A 196 -3.50 -26.11 13.26
N LYS A 197 -4.73 -25.84 13.72
CA LYS A 197 -5.95 -26.18 13.00
C LYS A 197 -6.69 -24.89 12.66
N PHE A 198 -6.38 -24.33 11.51
CA PHE A 198 -7.26 -23.37 10.85
C PHE A 198 -8.20 -24.15 9.93
N VAL A 199 -9.47 -24.01 10.18
CA VAL A 199 -10.52 -24.53 9.31
C VAL A 199 -11.05 -23.37 8.49
#